data_98912493b9b6126d77aaee912b3b37d9
#
_entry.id   98912493b9b6126d77aaee912b3b37d9
#
_cell.length_a   1.000
_cell.length_b   1.000
_cell.length_c   1.000
_cell.angle_alpha   90.00
_cell.angle_beta   90.00
_cell.angle_gamma   90.00
#
_symmetry.space_group_name_H-M   'P 1'
#
loop_
_entity.id
_entity.type
_entity.pdbx_description
1 polymer ?
#
loop_
_entity_poly.entity_id
_entity_poly.type
_entity_poly.pdbx_seq_one_letter_code
_entity_poly.pdbx_strand_id
1 'polypeptide(L)'
;RRAEYWWGTKSEHCAEQLEEIDPFSFQRRDCSEISVSNKGPSIGEKHPPVVLAHSTHNLSKTAEIIKELAKVQVSSKDAPVEGLILRLNKSDELPHLAMLRTSLTGAVPCILIDDQRDESDDDSIPPNRPNLVPLLWHAHKASSNSASLARFLTLCEESGNQPVLSIDPKGLDEGVSAILANAPTPLILTLCTEIETNFVSGYRELAVYVSNLGLQSPIWIRNHEGSRVFPEDDLHSARIIDASVLSGSLLCDGIGDIISV
;
A
#
# COMPACT_ATOMS: atom_id res chain seq x y z
N ARG A 1 15.57 -19.45 21.73
CA ARG A 1 14.67 -19.92 20.64
C ARG A 1 13.99 -18.78 19.90
N ARG A 2 13.52 -17.70 20.58
CA ARG A 2 12.88 -16.53 19.90
C ARG A 2 13.89 -15.72 19.10
N ALA A 3 15.10 -15.55 19.56
CA ALA A 3 16.16 -14.87 18.82
C ALA A 3 16.54 -15.62 17.52
N GLU A 4 16.57 -16.95 17.57
CA GLU A 4 16.85 -17.78 16.38
C GLU A 4 15.76 -17.63 15.30
N TYR A 5 14.50 -17.42 15.69
CA TYR A 5 13.40 -17.17 14.74
C TYR A 5 13.56 -15.83 14.00
N TRP A 6 14.07 -14.81 14.68
CA TRP A 6 14.35 -13.49 14.10
C TRP A 6 15.57 -13.46 13.18
N TRP A 7 16.57 -14.32 13.45
CA TRP A 7 17.85 -14.33 12.73
C TRP A 7 17.97 -15.52 11.77
N GLY A 8 17.06 -16.49 11.83
CA GLY A 8 17.20 -17.79 11.19
C GLY A 8 16.98 -17.85 9.68
N THR A 9 16.40 -16.81 9.09
CA THR A 9 16.27 -16.68 7.65
C THR A 9 17.14 -15.54 7.15
N LYS A 10 18.45 -15.66 7.32
CA LYS A 10 19.39 -14.83 6.58
C LYS A 10 19.22 -15.15 5.10
N SER A 11 18.56 -14.30 4.34
CA SER A 11 18.95 -14.18 2.96
C SER A 11 20.32 -13.49 2.99
N GLU A 12 21.36 -14.20 2.62
CA GLU A 12 22.74 -13.71 2.63
C GLU A 12 22.87 -12.36 1.87
N HIS A 13 22.05 -12.15 0.86
CA HIS A 13 22.00 -10.89 0.09
C HIS A 13 21.51 -9.66 0.86
N CYS A 14 20.61 -9.80 1.83
CA CYS A 14 20.16 -8.65 2.61
C CYS A 14 21.18 -8.19 3.65
N ALA A 15 22.01 -9.10 4.16
CA ALA A 15 23.03 -8.77 5.16
C ALA A 15 24.16 -7.91 4.53
N GLU A 16 24.59 -8.25 3.32
CA GLU A 16 25.66 -7.53 2.62
C GLU A 16 25.26 -6.09 2.26
N GLN A 17 24.00 -5.86 1.89
CA GLN A 17 23.52 -4.52 1.54
C GLN A 17 23.26 -3.63 2.76
N LEU A 18 22.96 -4.21 3.92
CA LEU A 18 22.71 -3.46 5.16
C LEU A 18 23.98 -2.96 5.82
N GLU A 19 25.14 -3.58 5.57
CA GLU A 19 26.43 -3.15 6.11
C GLU A 19 26.93 -1.82 5.52
N GLU A 20 26.39 -1.41 4.37
CA GLU A 20 26.73 -0.13 3.75
C GLU A 20 25.88 1.04 4.27
N ILE A 21 24.82 0.79 5.04
CA ILE A 21 23.99 1.86 5.60
C ILE A 21 24.63 2.34 6.90
N ASP A 22 25.12 3.58 6.91
CA ASP A 22 25.57 4.23 8.14
C ASP A 22 24.34 4.44 9.07
N PRO A 23 24.26 3.74 10.22
CA PRO A 23 23.11 3.84 11.12
C PRO A 23 22.98 5.23 11.78
N PHE A 24 23.97 6.09 11.62
CA PHE A 24 23.97 7.47 12.14
C PHE A 24 23.64 8.53 11.08
N SER A 25 23.56 8.15 9.81
CA SER A 25 23.13 9.02 8.73
C SER A 25 21.78 8.58 8.20
N PHE A 26 20.70 8.98 8.88
CA PHE A 26 19.36 8.76 8.39
C PHE A 26 19.12 9.56 7.11
N GLN A 27 18.85 8.85 6.02
CA GLN A 27 18.43 9.44 4.76
C GLN A 27 17.17 8.73 4.27
N ARG A 28 16.09 9.46 4.15
CA ARG A 28 14.88 8.92 3.56
C ARG A 28 15.09 8.75 2.05
N ARG A 29 14.54 7.71 1.49
CA ARG A 29 14.57 7.43 0.05
C ARG A 29 13.81 8.53 -0.72
N ASP A 30 14.40 9.00 -1.80
CA ASP A 30 13.73 9.93 -2.72
C ASP A 30 12.53 9.25 -3.37
N CYS A 31 11.39 9.95 -3.39
CA CYS A 31 10.21 9.50 -4.10
C CYS A 31 9.44 10.67 -4.72
N SER A 32 8.68 10.35 -5.78
CA SER A 32 7.82 11.32 -6.45
C SER A 32 6.72 11.81 -5.52
N GLU A 33 6.44 13.10 -5.58
CA GLU A 33 5.34 13.67 -4.81
C GLU A 33 3.99 13.29 -5.43
N ILE A 34 3.12 12.69 -4.63
CA ILE A 34 1.75 12.33 -4.99
C ILE A 34 0.79 13.02 -4.03
N SER A 35 -0.18 13.76 -4.59
CA SER A 35 -1.21 14.38 -3.78
C SER A 35 -2.25 13.35 -3.33
N VAL A 36 -2.52 13.28 -2.02
CA VAL A 36 -3.54 12.39 -1.45
C VAL A 36 -4.94 13.01 -1.62
N SER A 37 -5.01 14.32 -1.77
CA SER A 37 -6.25 15.04 -2.12
C SER A 37 -5.92 16.45 -2.58
N ASN A 38 -6.90 17.15 -3.15
CA ASN A 38 -6.75 18.58 -3.56
C ASN A 38 -6.40 19.53 -2.40
N LYS A 39 -6.57 19.11 -1.15
CA LYS A 39 -6.33 19.90 0.07
C LYS A 39 -5.76 19.05 1.21
N GLY A 40 -5.40 17.81 0.94
CA GLY A 40 -4.91 16.87 1.94
C GLY A 40 -3.38 16.75 1.97
N PRO A 41 -2.88 15.80 2.75
CA PRO A 41 -1.46 15.50 2.80
C PRO A 41 -0.94 15.10 1.42
N SER A 42 0.35 15.30 1.21
CA SER A 42 1.08 14.76 0.07
C SER A 42 1.99 13.63 0.53
N ILE A 43 2.17 12.64 -0.34
CA ILE A 43 3.19 11.62 -0.19
C ILE A 43 4.46 12.18 -0.82
N GLY A 44 5.60 11.97 -0.18
CA GLY A 44 6.87 12.39 -0.71
C GLY A 44 7.95 12.42 0.37
N GLU A 45 9.21 12.53 -0.05
CA GLU A 45 10.38 12.54 0.84
C GLU A 45 10.25 13.56 1.98
N LYS A 46 9.67 14.73 1.70
CA LYS A 46 9.56 15.86 2.63
C LYS A 46 8.31 15.80 3.54
N HIS A 47 7.45 14.81 3.32
CA HIS A 47 6.20 14.66 4.06
C HIS A 47 6.26 13.47 5.00
N PRO A 48 5.58 13.49 6.15
CA PRO A 48 5.46 12.30 6.98
C PRO A 48 4.76 11.18 6.22
N PRO A 49 4.98 9.91 6.56
CA PRO A 49 4.25 8.80 5.96
C PRO A 49 2.74 8.95 6.14
N VAL A 50 1.99 8.70 5.07
CA VAL A 50 0.51 8.73 5.09
C VAL A 50 -0.02 7.46 5.74
N VAL A 51 -1.00 7.58 6.63
CA VAL A 51 -1.60 6.46 7.36
C VAL A 51 -2.95 6.10 6.76
N LEU A 52 -3.07 4.86 6.28
CA LEU A 52 -4.32 4.28 5.78
C LEU A 52 -4.84 3.24 6.77
N ALA A 53 -6.14 3.22 7.01
CA ALA A 53 -6.78 2.20 7.84
C ALA A 53 -7.49 1.14 6.99
N HIS A 54 -7.35 -0.14 7.37
CA HIS A 54 -8.15 -1.21 6.78
C HIS A 54 -9.54 -1.23 7.37
N SER A 55 -10.58 -1.29 6.53
CA SER A 55 -11.91 -1.64 6.99
C SER A 55 -11.99 -3.14 7.28
N THR A 56 -12.60 -3.48 8.41
CA THR A 56 -12.90 -4.88 8.77
C THR A 56 -14.16 -5.41 8.07
N HIS A 57 -14.90 -4.53 7.41
CA HIS A 57 -16.18 -4.83 6.79
C HIS A 57 -16.08 -4.88 5.25
N ASN A 58 -16.87 -5.77 4.67
CA ASN A 58 -17.07 -5.81 3.21
C ASN A 58 -17.81 -4.56 2.73
N LEU A 59 -17.63 -4.18 1.46
CA LEU A 59 -18.25 -3.01 0.85
C LEU A 59 -19.79 -2.97 0.96
N SER A 60 -20.45 -4.14 0.98
CA SER A 60 -21.89 -4.24 1.18
C SER A 60 -22.38 -3.70 2.53
N LYS A 61 -21.50 -3.63 3.54
CA LYS A 61 -21.80 -3.13 4.89
C LYS A 61 -21.43 -1.65 5.05
N THR A 62 -21.91 -0.82 4.14
CA THR A 62 -21.57 0.61 4.10
C THR A 62 -21.82 1.36 5.42
N ALA A 63 -22.93 1.06 6.10
CA ALA A 63 -23.28 1.72 7.37
C ALA A 63 -22.30 1.39 8.50
N GLU A 64 -21.84 0.14 8.56
CA GLU A 64 -20.85 -0.32 9.54
C GLU A 64 -19.49 0.33 9.28
N ILE A 65 -19.05 0.41 8.01
CA ILE A 65 -17.81 1.08 7.61
C ILE A 65 -17.82 2.55 8.05
N ILE A 66 -18.90 3.28 7.78
CA ILE A 66 -19.03 4.69 8.19
C ILE A 66 -18.97 4.82 9.71
N LYS A 67 -19.64 3.93 10.44
CA LYS A 67 -19.64 3.93 11.90
C LYS A 67 -18.27 3.60 12.49
N GLU A 68 -17.55 2.64 11.90
CA GLU A 68 -16.18 2.28 12.28
C GLU A 68 -15.24 3.47 12.10
N LEU A 69 -15.25 4.09 10.93
CA LEU A 69 -14.43 5.26 10.63
C LEU A 69 -14.72 6.43 11.58
N ALA A 70 -16.00 6.71 11.86
CA ALA A 70 -16.37 7.77 12.78
C ALA A 70 -15.80 7.54 14.19
N LYS A 71 -15.78 6.28 14.67
CA LYS A 71 -15.16 5.94 15.95
C LYS A 71 -13.65 6.18 15.95
N VAL A 72 -12.97 5.73 14.88
CA VAL A 72 -11.53 5.91 14.74
C VAL A 72 -11.17 7.39 14.72
N GLN A 73 -11.89 8.21 13.96
CA GLN A 73 -11.63 9.65 13.88
C GLN A 73 -11.84 10.38 15.21
N VAL A 74 -12.81 9.96 16.02
CA VAL A 74 -13.04 10.55 17.35
C VAL A 74 -11.93 10.15 18.33
N SER A 75 -11.43 8.92 18.26
CA SER A 75 -10.39 8.42 19.16
C SER A 75 -8.98 8.86 18.76
N SER A 76 -8.75 9.24 17.50
CA SER A 76 -7.44 9.53 16.92
C SER A 76 -7.27 11.00 16.52
N LYS A 77 -7.68 11.94 17.39
CA LYS A 77 -7.61 13.38 17.09
C LYS A 77 -6.19 13.86 16.77
N ASP A 78 -5.20 13.27 17.40
CA ASP A 78 -3.78 13.65 17.26
C ASP A 78 -3.07 12.87 16.14
N ALA A 79 -3.71 11.81 15.61
CA ALA A 79 -3.19 10.99 14.51
C ALA A 79 -4.35 10.62 13.57
N PRO A 80 -4.80 11.55 12.72
CA PRO A 80 -5.93 11.32 11.83
C PRO A 80 -5.62 10.22 10.81
N VAL A 81 -6.62 9.37 10.54
CA VAL A 81 -6.57 8.45 9.42
C VAL A 81 -6.72 9.24 8.12
N GLU A 82 -5.75 9.12 7.24
CA GLU A 82 -5.66 9.92 6.01
C GLU A 82 -6.29 9.21 4.80
N GLY A 83 -6.62 7.93 4.94
CA GLY A 83 -7.35 7.18 3.93
C GLY A 83 -7.90 5.86 4.45
N LEU A 84 -8.82 5.29 3.67
CA LEU A 84 -9.48 4.04 3.99
C LEU A 84 -9.17 2.99 2.91
N ILE A 85 -8.76 1.80 3.33
CA ILE A 85 -8.55 0.66 2.45
C ILE A 85 -9.80 -0.21 2.48
N LEU A 86 -10.35 -0.46 1.30
CA LEU A 86 -11.55 -1.27 1.08
C LEU A 86 -11.23 -2.40 0.13
N ARG A 87 -11.61 -3.60 0.49
CA ARG A 87 -11.48 -4.77 -0.38
C ARG A 87 -12.69 -4.88 -1.30
N LEU A 88 -12.43 -4.99 -2.60
CA LEU A 88 -13.42 -5.26 -3.63
C LEU A 88 -13.27 -6.71 -4.09
N ASN A 89 -14.23 -7.56 -3.76
CA ASN A 89 -14.16 -8.99 -4.10
C ASN A 89 -15.01 -9.34 -5.32
N LYS A 90 -16.06 -8.54 -5.61
CA LYS A 90 -17.01 -8.81 -6.70
C LYS A 90 -17.47 -7.52 -7.36
N SER A 91 -17.80 -7.61 -8.63
CA SER A 91 -18.29 -6.45 -9.41
C SER A 91 -19.67 -5.94 -8.95
N ASP A 92 -20.48 -6.77 -8.31
CA ASP A 92 -21.77 -6.36 -7.73
C ASP A 92 -21.63 -5.46 -6.48
N GLU A 93 -20.41 -5.32 -5.94
CA GLU A 93 -20.11 -4.40 -4.83
C GLU A 93 -19.84 -2.95 -5.30
N LEU A 94 -19.64 -2.71 -6.60
CA LEU A 94 -19.33 -1.37 -7.13
C LEU A 94 -20.41 -0.30 -6.82
N PRO A 95 -21.73 -0.57 -6.82
CA PRO A 95 -22.73 0.39 -6.39
C PRO A 95 -22.56 0.83 -4.94
N HIS A 96 -22.12 -0.07 -4.05
CA HIS A 96 -21.84 0.22 -2.65
C HIS A 96 -20.63 1.15 -2.51
N LEU A 97 -19.60 0.95 -3.34
CA LEU A 97 -18.43 1.85 -3.39
C LEU A 97 -18.85 3.28 -3.76
N ALA A 98 -19.71 3.47 -4.77
CA ALA A 98 -20.20 4.79 -5.17
C ALA A 98 -20.99 5.48 -4.05
N MET A 99 -21.85 4.74 -3.36
CA MET A 99 -22.62 5.23 -2.20
C MET A 99 -21.69 5.60 -1.04
N LEU A 100 -20.73 4.73 -0.71
CA LEU A 100 -19.77 4.94 0.37
C LEU A 100 -18.92 6.19 0.09
N ARG A 101 -18.42 6.35 -1.13
CA ARG A 101 -17.63 7.50 -1.55
C ARG A 101 -18.38 8.82 -1.31
N THR A 102 -19.67 8.85 -1.65
CA THR A 102 -20.52 10.02 -1.41
C THR A 102 -20.68 10.30 0.09
N SER A 103 -20.87 9.25 0.89
CA SER A 103 -21.06 9.37 2.34
C SER A 103 -19.78 9.77 3.09
N LEU A 104 -18.61 9.44 2.57
CA LEU A 104 -17.30 9.75 3.15
C LEU A 104 -16.72 11.08 2.65
N THR A 105 -17.45 11.83 1.84
CA THR A 105 -17.01 13.16 1.38
C THR A 105 -16.69 14.07 2.57
N GLY A 106 -15.45 14.53 2.64
CA GLY A 106 -14.94 15.35 3.75
C GLY A 106 -14.54 14.58 5.02
N ALA A 107 -14.77 13.28 5.08
CA ALA A 107 -14.36 12.43 6.21
C ALA A 107 -12.94 11.88 6.02
N VAL A 108 -12.61 11.39 4.83
CA VAL A 108 -11.26 10.95 4.46
C VAL A 108 -10.87 11.52 3.10
N PRO A 109 -9.59 11.86 2.89
CA PRO A 109 -9.12 12.42 1.63
C PRO A 109 -9.04 11.39 0.50
N CYS A 110 -8.75 10.12 0.80
CA CYS A 110 -8.67 9.06 -0.21
C CYS A 110 -9.27 7.72 0.25
N ILE A 111 -9.63 6.92 -0.74
CA ILE A 111 -10.03 5.51 -0.59
C ILE A 111 -9.14 4.69 -1.51
N LEU A 112 -8.46 3.70 -0.96
CA LEU A 112 -7.71 2.70 -1.70
C LEU A 112 -8.60 1.47 -1.88
N ILE A 113 -8.84 1.09 -3.12
CA ILE A 113 -9.54 -0.15 -3.48
C ILE A 113 -8.52 -1.26 -3.67
N ASP A 114 -8.50 -2.21 -2.77
CA ASP A 114 -7.75 -3.46 -2.89
C ASP A 114 -8.59 -4.44 -3.71
N ASP A 115 -8.37 -4.43 -5.03
CA ASP A 115 -9.15 -5.20 -5.99
C ASP A 115 -8.70 -6.67 -6.00
N GLN A 116 -9.59 -7.53 -5.56
CA GLN A 116 -9.39 -8.98 -5.47
C GLN A 116 -10.27 -9.75 -6.46
N ARG A 117 -10.88 -9.05 -7.44
CA ARG A 117 -11.69 -9.67 -8.47
C ARG A 117 -10.85 -10.50 -9.42
N ASP A 118 -11.46 -11.50 -10.04
CA ASP A 118 -10.81 -12.28 -11.08
C ASP A 118 -10.58 -11.43 -12.35
N GLU A 119 -9.50 -11.68 -13.07
CA GLU A 119 -9.14 -10.95 -14.31
C GLU A 119 -10.21 -11.04 -15.42
N SER A 120 -11.18 -11.97 -15.29
CA SER A 120 -12.31 -12.12 -16.21
C SER A 120 -13.45 -11.14 -15.94
N ASP A 121 -13.48 -10.49 -14.80
CA ASP A 121 -14.51 -9.51 -14.43
C ASP A 121 -14.29 -8.17 -15.14
N ASP A 122 -15.37 -7.39 -15.24
CA ASP A 122 -15.29 -6.04 -15.77
C ASP A 122 -14.41 -5.19 -14.86
N ASP A 123 -13.25 -4.76 -15.39
CA ASP A 123 -12.23 -4.00 -14.65
C ASP A 123 -12.67 -2.56 -14.33
N SER A 124 -13.90 -2.18 -14.65
CA SER A 124 -14.37 -0.82 -14.44
C SER A 124 -14.41 -0.46 -12.94
N ILE A 125 -13.71 0.60 -12.60
CA ILE A 125 -13.84 1.29 -11.31
C ILE A 125 -14.33 2.70 -11.57
N PRO A 126 -15.20 3.26 -10.69
CA PRO A 126 -15.68 4.61 -10.87
C PRO A 126 -14.54 5.62 -11.03
N PRO A 127 -14.58 6.50 -12.03
CA PRO A 127 -13.51 7.44 -12.28
C PRO A 127 -13.40 8.49 -11.16
N ASN A 128 -12.19 8.99 -10.95
CA ASN A 128 -11.97 10.22 -10.21
C ASN A 128 -12.48 11.41 -11.03
N ARG A 129 -13.21 12.29 -10.38
CA ARG A 129 -13.63 13.58 -10.98
C ARG A 129 -13.06 14.73 -10.16
N PRO A 130 -12.72 15.87 -10.78
CA PRO A 130 -12.02 16.97 -10.10
C PRO A 130 -12.64 17.45 -8.80
N ASN A 131 -13.96 17.30 -8.65
CA ASN A 131 -14.72 17.76 -7.48
C ASN A 131 -15.20 16.63 -6.56
N LEU A 132 -14.82 15.36 -6.85
CA LEU A 132 -15.19 14.23 -6.01
C LEU A 132 -14.06 13.95 -5.02
N VAL A 133 -14.41 13.96 -3.75
CA VAL A 133 -13.56 13.57 -2.61
C VAL A 133 -14.37 12.54 -1.83
N PRO A 134 -13.77 11.42 -1.40
CA PRO A 134 -12.33 11.05 -1.47
C PRO A 134 -11.86 10.67 -2.87
N LEU A 135 -10.55 10.86 -3.12
CA LEU A 135 -9.90 10.33 -4.32
C LEU A 135 -9.87 8.81 -4.27
N LEU A 136 -9.97 8.17 -5.42
CA LEU A 136 -9.82 6.72 -5.53
C LEU A 136 -8.40 6.35 -5.95
N TRP A 137 -7.84 5.42 -5.22
CA TRP A 137 -6.63 4.70 -5.58
C TRP A 137 -7.01 3.26 -5.89
N HIS A 138 -6.48 2.73 -6.97
CA HIS A 138 -6.78 1.38 -7.41
C HIS A 138 -5.53 0.50 -7.23
N ALA A 139 -5.62 -0.49 -6.35
CA ALA A 139 -4.56 -1.46 -6.13
C ALA A 139 -4.80 -2.71 -6.98
N HIS A 140 -3.76 -3.15 -7.67
CA HIS A 140 -3.75 -4.34 -8.51
C HIS A 140 -2.49 -5.17 -8.26
N LYS A 141 -2.60 -6.48 -8.37
CA LYS A 141 -1.46 -7.39 -8.32
C LYS A 141 -0.79 -7.40 -9.69
N ALA A 142 0.43 -6.91 -9.78
CA ALA A 142 1.22 -7.05 -10.99
C ALA A 142 1.59 -8.53 -11.18
N SER A 143 0.83 -9.20 -12.02
CA SER A 143 1.16 -10.54 -12.48
C SER A 143 2.32 -10.49 -13.47
N SER A 144 2.92 -11.64 -13.78
CA SER A 144 3.90 -11.79 -14.86
C SER A 144 3.32 -11.50 -16.26
N ASN A 145 2.04 -11.15 -16.35
CA ASN A 145 1.36 -10.82 -17.59
C ASN A 145 1.47 -9.32 -17.89
N SER A 146 2.42 -8.97 -18.77
CA SER A 146 2.66 -7.59 -19.21
C SER A 146 1.43 -6.94 -19.87
N ALA A 147 0.58 -7.71 -20.56
CA ALA A 147 -0.63 -7.19 -21.20
C ALA A 147 -1.70 -6.79 -20.17
N SER A 148 -1.89 -7.58 -19.10
CA SER A 148 -2.79 -7.26 -18.00
C SER A 148 -2.34 -5.99 -17.27
N LEU A 149 -1.04 -5.87 -16.98
CA LEU A 149 -0.48 -4.67 -16.36
C LEU A 149 -0.67 -3.42 -17.23
N ALA A 150 -0.37 -3.51 -18.54
CA ALA A 150 -0.55 -2.38 -19.45
C ALA A 150 -2.02 -1.93 -19.52
N ARG A 151 -2.97 -2.88 -19.58
CA ARG A 151 -4.40 -2.60 -19.54
C ARG A 151 -4.79 -1.90 -18.25
N PHE A 152 -4.35 -2.39 -17.11
CA PHE A 152 -4.62 -1.79 -15.80
C PHE A 152 -4.14 -0.34 -15.72
N LEU A 153 -2.90 -0.06 -16.18
CA LEU A 153 -2.36 1.31 -16.17
C LEU A 153 -3.16 2.24 -17.10
N THR A 154 -3.57 1.76 -18.27
CA THR A 154 -4.45 2.51 -19.20
C THR A 154 -5.79 2.84 -18.52
N LEU A 155 -6.42 1.88 -17.85
CA LEU A 155 -7.67 2.11 -17.14
C LEU A 155 -7.53 3.14 -16.01
N CYS A 156 -6.42 3.10 -15.26
CA CYS A 156 -6.14 4.10 -14.24
C CYS A 156 -5.95 5.50 -14.85
N GLU A 157 -5.24 5.61 -15.97
CA GLU A 157 -5.03 6.87 -16.67
C GLU A 157 -6.36 7.45 -17.18
N GLU A 158 -7.18 6.66 -17.87
CA GLU A 158 -8.49 7.06 -18.39
C GLU A 158 -9.47 7.46 -17.29
N SER A 159 -9.45 6.75 -16.16
CA SER A 159 -10.32 7.03 -15.00
C SER A 159 -9.77 8.12 -14.08
N GLY A 160 -8.50 8.50 -14.22
CA GLY A 160 -7.80 9.42 -13.32
C GLY A 160 -7.56 8.84 -11.92
N ASN A 161 -7.63 7.52 -11.78
CA ASN A 161 -7.36 6.84 -10.51
C ASN A 161 -5.85 6.69 -10.31
N GLN A 162 -5.39 6.81 -9.05
CA GLN A 162 -4.00 6.59 -8.71
C GLN A 162 -3.68 5.08 -8.75
N PRO A 163 -2.77 4.62 -9.64
CA PRO A 163 -2.41 3.21 -9.67
C PRO A 163 -1.53 2.83 -8.48
N VAL A 164 -1.87 1.70 -7.87
CA VAL A 164 -1.10 1.06 -6.79
C VAL A 164 -0.81 -0.37 -7.21
N LEU A 165 0.46 -0.78 -7.23
CA LEU A 165 0.85 -2.11 -7.69
C LEU A 165 1.48 -2.93 -6.57
N SER A 166 0.93 -4.11 -6.37
CA SER A 166 1.50 -5.14 -5.51
C SER A 166 2.42 -6.02 -6.35
N ILE A 167 3.73 -5.98 -6.08
CA ILE A 167 4.74 -6.67 -6.89
C ILE A 167 5.60 -7.64 -6.07
N ASP A 168 6.07 -8.68 -6.73
CA ASP A 168 7.15 -9.54 -6.26
C ASP A 168 8.43 -9.18 -7.01
N PRO A 169 9.42 -8.54 -6.38
CA PRO A 169 10.65 -8.13 -7.07
C PRO A 169 11.41 -9.27 -7.74
N LYS A 170 11.25 -10.51 -7.24
CA LYS A 170 11.93 -11.72 -7.76
C LYS A 170 11.17 -12.39 -8.90
N GLY A 171 9.87 -12.16 -8.98
CA GLY A 171 8.98 -12.83 -9.95
C GLY A 171 8.67 -12.03 -11.21
N LEU A 172 9.21 -10.81 -11.34
CA LEU A 172 8.92 -9.95 -12.50
C LEU A 172 9.82 -10.28 -13.69
N ASP A 173 9.21 -10.38 -14.86
CA ASP A 173 9.92 -10.50 -16.12
C ASP A 173 10.43 -9.13 -16.65
N GLU A 174 11.30 -9.17 -17.68
CA GLU A 174 11.83 -7.95 -18.29
C GLU A 174 10.74 -7.08 -18.94
N GLY A 175 9.69 -7.69 -19.47
CA GLY A 175 8.57 -6.99 -20.08
C GLY A 175 7.78 -6.17 -19.07
N VAL A 176 7.50 -6.73 -17.91
CA VAL A 176 6.84 -6.02 -16.80
C VAL A 176 7.74 -4.91 -16.27
N SER A 177 9.02 -5.18 -16.08
CA SER A 177 10.00 -4.17 -15.63
C SER A 177 10.09 -2.98 -16.58
N ALA A 178 10.06 -3.24 -17.89
CA ALA A 178 10.06 -2.18 -18.91
C ALA A 178 8.77 -1.33 -18.87
N ILE A 179 7.59 -1.94 -18.63
CA ILE A 179 6.33 -1.21 -18.48
C ILE A 179 6.37 -0.33 -17.24
N LEU A 180 6.85 -0.86 -16.10
CA LEU A 180 6.99 -0.09 -14.87
C LEU A 180 7.92 1.13 -15.05
N ALA A 181 9.06 0.93 -15.70
CA ALA A 181 10.04 2.00 -15.95
C ALA A 181 9.51 3.12 -16.85
N ASN A 182 8.52 2.82 -17.72
CA ASN A 182 7.93 3.76 -18.67
C ASN A 182 6.49 4.17 -18.31
N ALA A 183 6.04 3.91 -17.09
CA ALA A 183 4.67 4.24 -16.68
C ALA A 183 4.43 5.77 -16.76
N PRO A 184 3.32 6.20 -17.37
CA PRO A 184 3.04 7.62 -17.63
C PRO A 184 2.70 8.41 -16.37
N THR A 185 2.28 7.71 -15.31
CA THR A 185 1.89 8.30 -14.03
C THR A 185 2.77 7.78 -12.91
N PRO A 186 3.01 8.56 -11.84
CA PRO A 186 3.69 8.03 -10.66
C PRO A 186 2.95 6.82 -10.10
N LEU A 187 3.67 5.73 -9.89
CA LEU A 187 3.14 4.49 -9.33
C LEU A 187 3.36 4.47 -7.83
N ILE A 188 2.42 3.93 -7.07
CA ILE A 188 2.65 3.51 -5.69
C ILE A 188 2.92 2.01 -5.71
N LEU A 189 3.99 1.58 -5.05
CA LEU A 189 4.40 0.18 -5.06
C LEU A 189 4.28 -0.42 -3.66
N THR A 190 3.88 -1.68 -3.59
CA THR A 190 3.85 -2.46 -2.36
C THR A 190 4.32 -3.89 -2.63
N LEU A 191 4.74 -4.58 -1.57
CA LEU A 191 5.14 -5.98 -1.67
C LEU A 191 3.92 -6.88 -1.86
N CYS A 192 4.03 -7.88 -2.73
CA CYS A 192 3.01 -8.92 -2.88
C CYS A 192 2.94 -9.78 -1.62
N THR A 193 1.75 -9.92 -1.05
CA THR A 193 1.52 -10.59 0.24
C THR A 193 1.45 -12.11 0.17
N GLU A 194 1.40 -12.68 -1.04
CA GLU A 194 1.36 -14.13 -1.24
C GLU A 194 2.73 -14.81 -1.15
N ILE A 195 3.78 -14.00 -0.94
CA ILE A 195 5.14 -14.52 -0.84
C ILE A 195 5.39 -14.93 0.60
N GLU A 196 5.78 -16.17 0.81
CA GLU A 196 6.29 -16.68 2.09
C GLU A 196 7.68 -16.10 2.37
N THR A 197 7.79 -14.79 2.54
CA THR A 197 9.06 -14.11 2.74
C THR A 197 9.03 -13.34 4.06
N ASN A 198 10.19 -13.11 4.63
CA ASN A 198 10.33 -12.12 5.68
C ASN A 198 9.98 -10.74 5.10
N PHE A 199 8.87 -10.16 5.55
CA PHE A 199 8.32 -8.92 5.00
C PHE A 199 9.31 -7.75 5.06
N VAL A 200 10.09 -7.63 6.13
CA VAL A 200 11.11 -6.58 6.25
C VAL A 200 12.16 -6.75 5.16
N SER A 201 12.66 -7.96 4.95
CA SER A 201 13.58 -8.27 3.85
C SER A 201 12.96 -8.01 2.48
N GLY A 202 11.71 -8.45 2.27
CA GLY A 202 11.00 -8.25 1.01
C GLY A 202 10.83 -6.77 0.65
N TYR A 203 10.50 -5.90 1.62
CA TYR A 203 10.42 -4.46 1.37
C TYR A 203 11.79 -3.81 1.09
N ARG A 204 12.87 -4.29 1.72
CA ARG A 204 14.23 -3.86 1.39
C ARG A 204 14.61 -4.26 -0.04
N GLU A 205 14.30 -5.49 -0.43
CA GLU A 205 14.49 -5.96 -1.81
C GLU A 205 13.65 -5.15 -2.80
N LEU A 206 12.41 -4.83 -2.45
CA LEU A 206 11.55 -3.94 -3.25
C LEU A 206 12.18 -2.56 -3.43
N ALA A 207 12.71 -1.96 -2.36
CA ALA A 207 13.35 -0.64 -2.43
C ALA A 207 14.58 -0.66 -3.33
N VAL A 208 15.40 -1.70 -3.26
CA VAL A 208 16.56 -1.90 -4.14
C VAL A 208 16.11 -2.08 -5.60
N TYR A 209 15.07 -2.88 -5.85
CA TYR A 209 14.51 -3.08 -7.18
C TYR A 209 14.02 -1.77 -7.80
N VAL A 210 13.26 -0.98 -7.04
CA VAL A 210 12.76 0.34 -7.46
C VAL A 210 13.91 1.29 -7.81
N SER A 211 14.95 1.31 -6.97
CA SER A 211 16.16 2.11 -7.20
C SER A 211 16.91 1.68 -8.47
N ASN A 212 17.07 0.38 -8.69
CA ASN A 212 17.76 -0.16 -9.87
C ASN A 212 17.03 0.15 -11.18
N LEU A 213 15.70 0.27 -11.14
CA LEU A 213 14.91 0.74 -12.30
C LEU A 213 14.92 2.26 -12.46
N GLY A 214 15.56 3.02 -11.57
CA GLY A 214 15.54 4.48 -11.58
C GLY A 214 14.18 5.08 -11.25
N LEU A 215 13.28 4.30 -10.61
CA LEU A 215 11.94 4.75 -10.26
C LEU A 215 11.96 5.54 -8.95
N GLN A 216 11.21 6.62 -8.92
CA GLN A 216 10.92 7.39 -7.70
C GLN A 216 9.52 7.09 -7.18
N SER A 217 9.10 5.83 -7.22
CA SER A 217 7.78 5.39 -6.77
C SER A 217 7.70 5.37 -5.26
N PRO A 218 6.68 5.96 -4.62
CA PRO A 218 6.41 5.78 -3.20
C PRO A 218 6.18 4.30 -2.85
N ILE A 219 6.62 3.89 -1.66
CA ILE A 219 6.46 2.53 -1.15
C ILE A 219 5.41 2.52 -0.05
N TRP A 220 4.39 1.66 -0.22
CA TRP A 220 3.37 1.41 0.77
C TRP A 220 3.70 0.15 1.58
N ILE A 221 3.93 0.32 2.89
CA ILE A 221 4.13 -0.77 3.86
C ILE A 221 2.76 -1.27 4.30
N ARG A 222 2.45 -2.53 3.97
CA ARG A 222 1.22 -3.21 4.40
C ARG A 222 1.48 -3.98 5.68
N ASN A 223 0.83 -3.60 6.77
CA ASN A 223 0.74 -4.44 7.97
C ASN A 223 -0.31 -5.52 7.71
N HIS A 224 0.14 -6.68 7.29
CA HIS A 224 -0.73 -7.78 6.87
C HIS A 224 -0.90 -8.81 7.99
N GLU A 225 -2.09 -9.45 8.05
CA GLU A 225 -2.34 -10.49 9.06
C GLU A 225 -1.38 -11.67 8.99
N GLY A 226 -0.86 -12.01 7.80
CA GLY A 226 0.14 -13.04 7.58
C GLY A 226 1.55 -12.68 8.05
N SER A 227 1.84 -11.40 8.35
CA SER A 227 3.16 -10.94 8.81
C SER A 227 3.34 -10.98 10.32
N ARG A 228 2.41 -11.57 11.06
CA ARG A 228 2.43 -11.57 12.52
C ARG A 228 3.66 -12.26 13.08
N VAL A 229 4.39 -11.54 13.94
CA VAL A 229 5.49 -12.07 14.74
C VAL A 229 4.96 -12.95 15.89
N PHE A 230 3.72 -12.67 16.35
CA PHE A 230 3.04 -13.38 17.44
C PHE A 230 1.68 -13.93 16.95
N PRO A 231 1.68 -15.04 16.17
CA PRO A 231 0.46 -15.54 15.53
C PRO A 231 -0.61 -16.07 16.50
N GLU A 232 -0.24 -16.42 17.72
CA GLU A 232 -1.13 -17.07 18.69
C GLU A 232 -1.84 -16.08 19.64
N ASP A 233 -1.38 -14.83 19.70
CA ASP A 233 -1.91 -13.84 20.62
C ASP A 233 -2.78 -12.81 19.87
N ASP A 234 -4.08 -12.90 20.03
CA ASP A 234 -5.04 -11.90 19.53
C ASP A 234 -5.10 -10.65 20.43
N LEU A 235 -4.06 -10.41 21.18
CA LEU A 235 -3.94 -9.26 22.05
C LEU A 235 -3.64 -8.01 21.24
N HIS A 236 -4.36 -6.95 21.49
CA HIS A 236 -4.16 -5.64 20.86
C HIS A 236 -2.69 -5.16 20.96
N SER A 237 -2.03 -5.42 22.08
CA SER A 237 -0.61 -5.13 22.29
C SER A 237 0.32 -5.91 21.34
N ALA A 238 0.00 -7.15 20.99
CA ALA A 238 0.78 -7.94 20.06
C ALA A 238 0.70 -7.34 18.64
N ARG A 239 -0.51 -6.93 18.22
CA ARG A 239 -0.71 -6.27 16.90
C ARG A 239 0.04 -4.94 16.80
N ILE A 240 0.07 -4.15 17.88
CA ILE A 240 0.85 -2.91 17.93
C ILE A 240 2.34 -3.21 17.80
N ILE A 241 2.85 -4.21 18.50
CA ILE A 241 4.26 -4.61 18.43
C ILE A 241 4.61 -5.10 17.02
N ASP A 242 3.78 -5.95 16.42
CA ASP A 242 4.00 -6.44 15.05
C ASP A 242 4.05 -5.30 14.03
N ALA A 243 3.08 -4.40 14.08
CA ALA A 243 3.05 -3.24 13.20
C ALA A 243 4.25 -2.30 13.44
N SER A 244 4.63 -2.10 14.70
CA SER A 244 5.78 -1.27 15.06
C SER A 244 7.11 -1.87 14.62
N VAL A 245 7.27 -3.18 14.72
CA VAL A 245 8.48 -3.87 14.27
C VAL A 245 8.60 -3.81 12.75
N LEU A 246 7.53 -4.15 12.02
CA LEU A 246 7.54 -4.12 10.57
C LEU A 246 7.73 -2.69 10.04
N SER A 247 6.82 -1.78 10.38
CA SER A 247 6.87 -0.42 9.87
C SER A 247 8.04 0.36 10.43
N GLY A 248 8.31 0.22 11.73
CA GLY A 248 9.39 0.97 12.41
C GLY A 248 10.77 0.61 11.89
N SER A 249 11.06 -0.68 11.64
CA SER A 249 12.35 -1.08 11.09
C SER A 249 12.57 -0.51 9.68
N LEU A 250 11.56 -0.56 8.82
CA LEU A 250 11.63 -0.04 7.46
C LEU A 250 11.72 1.50 7.43
N LEU A 251 10.97 2.17 8.29
CA LEU A 251 11.06 3.64 8.43
C LEU A 251 12.44 4.08 8.91
N CYS A 252 13.08 3.32 9.81
CA CYS A 252 14.46 3.57 10.23
C CYS A 252 15.46 3.39 9.08
N ASP A 253 15.15 2.54 8.10
CA ASP A 253 15.94 2.37 6.87
C ASP A 253 15.61 3.43 5.80
N GLY A 254 14.73 4.39 6.10
CA GLY A 254 14.27 5.40 5.14
C GLY A 254 13.28 4.87 4.09
N ILE A 255 12.70 3.69 4.31
CA ILE A 255 11.73 3.05 3.43
C ILE A 255 10.33 3.23 4.00
N GLY A 256 9.37 3.63 3.18
CA GLY A 256 7.97 3.75 3.55
C GLY A 256 7.44 5.16 3.49
N ASP A 257 6.51 5.36 2.58
CA ASP A 257 5.86 6.64 2.30
C ASP A 257 4.37 6.57 2.67
N ILE A 258 3.85 5.35 2.73
CA ILE A 258 2.49 5.01 3.16
C ILE A 258 2.56 3.82 4.10
N ILE A 259 1.76 3.85 5.16
CA ILE A 259 1.62 2.77 6.13
C ILE A 259 0.16 2.43 6.25
N SER A 260 -0.18 1.14 6.29
CA SER A 260 -1.54 0.72 6.63
C SER A 260 -1.62 0.03 7.99
N VAL A 261 -2.69 0.29 8.69
CA VAL A 261 -2.97 -0.26 10.03
C VAL A 261 -4.37 -0.87 10.10
#